data_de296a21ccec1cdc19b01c99d3a5e795
#
_entry.id   de296a21ccec1cdc19b01c99d3a5e795
#
_cell.length_a   1.000
_cell.length_b   1.000
_cell.length_c   1.000
_cell.angle_alpha   90.00
_cell.angle_beta   90.00
_cell.angle_gamma   90.00
#
_symmetry.space_group_name_H-M   'P 1'
#
loop_
_entity.id
_entity.type
_entity.pdbx_description
1 polymer ?
#
loop_
_entity_poly.entity_id
_entity_poly.type
_entity_poly.pdbx_seq_one_letter_code
_entity_poly.pdbx_strand_id
1 'polypeptide(L)'
;MKKIVFTLLLITATVAAMAQDSIATFHPDSIFTLTEEDMEQERLEANKVVAGTWQYDKPSVQAQGTSVLGKLGKPLAKSKLSSKLNKAYKKLQIKKRWTSLRLDKDGTWVMTIAGKDIKGKYSYSPSKGSITLKWHLVSISADVMRDGKHLHLLFDTDRLLTLMRLISGLSSNDTLKALAFLSENFNDVKVGFQLKQK
;
A
#
# COMPACT_ATOMS: atom_id res chain seq x y z
N MET A 1 18.91 -12.41 -18.35
CA MET A 1 17.53 -12.73 -17.98
C MET A 1 17.57 -13.94 -17.05
N LYS A 2 17.56 -13.74 -15.74
CA LYS A 2 17.50 -14.84 -14.75
C LYS A 2 16.07 -14.90 -14.24
N LYS A 3 15.37 -15.98 -14.63
CA LYS A 3 14.02 -16.29 -14.14
C LYS A 3 14.17 -16.82 -12.71
N ILE A 4 13.65 -16.09 -11.73
CA ILE A 4 13.52 -16.60 -10.37
C ILE A 4 12.23 -17.41 -10.36
N VAL A 5 12.37 -18.73 -10.35
CA VAL A 5 11.25 -19.66 -10.18
C VAL A 5 10.99 -19.75 -8.68
N PHE A 6 9.87 -19.24 -8.24
CA PHE A 6 9.35 -19.49 -6.90
C PHE A 6 8.77 -20.91 -6.90
N THR A 7 9.52 -21.85 -6.36
CA THR A 7 9.02 -23.22 -6.17
C THR A 7 8.18 -23.25 -4.90
N LEU A 8 6.86 -23.18 -5.08
CA LEU A 8 5.91 -23.47 -4.01
C LEU A 8 5.91 -24.99 -3.84
N LEU A 9 6.51 -25.49 -2.76
CA LEU A 9 6.51 -26.91 -2.43
C LEU A 9 5.13 -27.28 -1.88
N LEU A 10 4.25 -27.74 -2.75
CA LEU A 10 2.98 -28.35 -2.38
C LEU A 10 3.27 -29.81 -2.02
N ILE A 11 3.33 -30.13 -0.72
CA ILE A 11 3.40 -31.53 -0.27
C ILE A 11 1.99 -32.10 -0.33
N THR A 12 1.67 -32.77 -1.43
CA THR A 12 0.50 -33.65 -1.49
C THR A 12 0.90 -34.99 -0.92
N ALA A 13 0.42 -35.31 0.27
CA ALA A 13 0.54 -36.66 0.85
C ALA A 13 -0.39 -37.60 0.10
N THR A 14 0.15 -38.42 -0.81
CA THR A 14 -0.50 -39.61 -1.33
C THR A 14 -0.32 -40.73 -0.32
N VAL A 15 -1.41 -41.11 0.34
CA VAL A 15 -1.48 -42.33 1.15
C VAL A 15 -1.62 -43.52 0.21
N ALA A 16 -0.56 -44.26 0.04
CA ALA A 16 -0.63 -45.63 -0.48
C ALA A 16 -0.38 -46.60 0.67
N ALA A 17 -1.39 -47.40 0.97
CA ALA A 17 -1.34 -48.47 1.96
C ALA A 17 -0.38 -49.57 1.51
N MET A 18 0.62 -49.85 2.34
CA MET A 18 1.19 -51.24 2.48
C MET A 18 1.71 -51.38 3.90
N ALA A 19 1.34 -52.54 4.44
CA ALA A 19 1.48 -52.94 5.82
C ALA A 19 2.92 -53.16 6.29
N GLN A 20 3.06 -53.04 7.61
CA GLN A 20 4.01 -53.65 8.54
C GLN A 20 5.25 -52.86 8.92
N ASP A 21 5.21 -52.57 10.23
CA ASP A 21 6.29 -52.46 11.19
C ASP A 21 7.36 -51.37 10.97
N SER A 22 7.00 -50.19 11.36
CA SER A 22 7.86 -49.33 12.20
C SER A 22 7.00 -48.20 12.70
N ILE A 23 6.67 -48.22 13.97
CA ILE A 23 6.12 -47.04 14.67
C ILE A 23 7.22 -45.98 14.63
N ALA A 24 7.25 -45.18 13.57
CA ALA A 24 7.97 -43.95 13.57
C ALA A 24 7.23 -43.02 14.55
N THR A 25 7.78 -42.87 15.74
CA THR A 25 7.37 -41.85 16.71
C THR A 25 7.41 -40.53 15.99
N PHE A 26 6.23 -40.03 15.62
CA PHE A 26 6.05 -38.67 15.18
C PHE A 26 6.41 -37.76 16.36
N HIS A 27 7.62 -37.19 16.35
CA HIS A 27 7.99 -36.15 17.28
C HIS A 27 7.27 -34.87 16.84
N PRO A 28 6.30 -34.36 17.64
CA PRO A 28 5.60 -33.12 17.32
C PRO A 28 6.45 -31.86 17.50
N ASP A 29 7.75 -32.00 17.74
CA ASP A 29 8.63 -30.90 18.20
C ASP A 29 9.35 -30.17 17.05
N SER A 30 9.02 -30.41 15.80
CA SER A 30 9.50 -29.54 14.71
C SER A 30 8.41 -28.59 14.23
N ILE A 31 7.76 -27.89 15.15
CA ILE A 31 7.12 -26.63 14.80
C ILE A 31 8.28 -25.67 14.49
N PHE A 32 8.49 -25.42 13.21
CA PHE A 32 9.42 -24.40 12.72
C PHE A 32 8.89 -23.04 13.21
N THR A 33 9.26 -22.66 14.42
CA THR A 33 9.04 -21.32 14.93
C THR A 33 10.06 -20.43 14.26
N LEU A 34 9.60 -19.58 13.32
CA LEU A 34 10.41 -18.52 12.77
C LEU A 34 10.97 -17.69 13.93
N THR A 35 12.27 -17.50 13.97
CA THR A 35 12.91 -16.63 14.95
C THR A 35 12.55 -15.17 14.67
N GLU A 36 12.73 -14.29 15.64
CA GLU A 36 12.54 -12.84 15.42
C GLU A 36 13.48 -12.33 14.32
N GLU A 37 14.67 -12.89 14.21
CA GLU A 37 15.65 -12.58 13.16
C GLU A 37 15.15 -13.00 11.78
N ASP A 38 14.56 -14.19 11.64
CA ASP A 38 13.98 -14.66 10.38
C ASP A 38 12.82 -13.78 9.93
N MET A 39 11.94 -13.40 10.85
CA MET A 39 10.81 -12.50 10.56
C MET A 39 11.28 -11.09 10.16
N GLU A 40 12.31 -10.58 10.81
CA GLU A 40 12.91 -9.29 10.46
C GLU A 40 13.56 -9.33 9.08
N GLN A 41 14.29 -10.41 8.77
CA GLN A 41 14.92 -10.58 7.47
C GLN A 41 13.89 -10.72 6.36
N GLU A 42 12.82 -11.49 6.55
CA GLU A 42 11.71 -11.58 5.59
C GLU A 42 11.07 -10.20 5.36
N ARG A 43 10.88 -9.42 6.41
CA ARG A 43 10.36 -8.06 6.32
C ARG A 43 11.27 -7.15 5.51
N LEU A 44 12.57 -7.22 5.72
CA LEU A 44 13.56 -6.41 4.99
C LEU A 44 13.61 -6.79 3.50
N GLU A 45 13.52 -8.09 3.18
CA GLU A 45 13.44 -8.56 1.79
C GLU A 45 12.14 -8.09 1.12
N ALA A 46 11.01 -8.18 1.82
CA ALA A 46 9.74 -7.68 1.32
C ALA A 46 9.80 -6.17 1.02
N ASN A 47 10.40 -5.38 1.90
CA ASN A 47 10.53 -3.93 1.72
C ASN A 47 11.33 -3.55 0.47
N LYS A 48 12.31 -4.36 0.05
CA LYS A 48 13.10 -4.11 -1.18
C LYS A 48 12.23 -3.98 -2.44
N VAL A 49 11.06 -4.62 -2.46
CA VAL A 49 10.15 -4.58 -3.61
C VAL A 49 9.62 -3.17 -3.87
N VAL A 50 9.36 -2.41 -2.80
CA VAL A 50 8.77 -1.06 -2.88
C VAL A 50 9.78 0.05 -2.57
N ALA A 51 10.98 -0.30 -2.08
CA ALA A 51 12.01 0.67 -1.73
C ALA A 51 12.42 1.54 -2.92
N GLY A 52 12.64 2.82 -2.64
CA GLY A 52 13.04 3.80 -3.64
C GLY A 52 12.55 5.20 -3.33
N THR A 53 12.91 6.14 -4.21
CA THR A 53 12.42 7.51 -4.17
C THR A 53 11.37 7.70 -5.24
N TRP A 54 10.19 8.10 -4.83
CA TRP A 54 8.99 8.20 -5.62
C TRP A 54 8.49 9.63 -5.65
N GLN A 55 8.26 10.17 -6.85
CA GLN A 55 7.71 11.50 -7.05
C GLN A 55 6.23 11.41 -7.41
N TYR A 56 5.38 12.22 -6.78
CA TYR A 56 3.97 12.30 -7.16
C TYR A 56 3.82 12.65 -8.65
N ASP A 57 3.02 11.87 -9.36
CA ASP A 57 2.69 12.07 -10.77
C ASP A 57 1.25 12.55 -10.96
N LYS A 58 0.29 11.80 -10.47
CA LYS A 58 -1.14 12.10 -10.59
C LYS A 58 -1.96 11.37 -9.53
N PRO A 59 -3.26 11.75 -9.34
CA PRO A 59 -4.17 10.98 -8.52
C PRO A 59 -4.35 9.57 -9.05
N SER A 60 -4.52 8.60 -8.14
CA SER A 60 -4.93 7.24 -8.46
C SER A 60 -6.31 6.96 -7.86
N VAL A 61 -7.16 6.28 -8.62
CA VAL A 61 -8.52 5.90 -8.21
C VAL A 61 -8.78 4.47 -8.63
N GLN A 62 -9.25 3.65 -7.70
CA GLN A 62 -9.67 2.26 -7.95
C GLN A 62 -11.06 2.03 -7.34
N ALA A 63 -11.96 1.44 -8.12
CA ALA A 63 -13.26 1.03 -7.61
C ALA A 63 -13.14 -0.14 -6.66
N GLN A 64 -13.93 -0.13 -5.60
CA GLN A 64 -14.14 -1.28 -4.73
C GLN A 64 -15.41 -1.99 -5.17
N GLY A 65 -15.30 -3.27 -5.60
CA GLY A 65 -16.45 -4.08 -5.95
C GLY A 65 -17.21 -3.61 -7.20
N THR A 66 -18.50 -3.99 -7.27
CA THR A 66 -19.37 -3.75 -8.43
C THR A 66 -20.18 -2.44 -8.37
N SER A 67 -20.03 -1.62 -7.30
CA SER A 67 -21.09 -0.71 -6.92
C SER A 67 -21.19 0.58 -7.71
N VAL A 68 -20.18 1.41 -7.81
CA VAL A 68 -20.37 2.77 -8.38
C VAL A 68 -19.83 2.92 -9.80
N LEU A 69 -18.66 2.36 -10.08
CA LEU A 69 -18.07 2.46 -11.42
C LEU A 69 -18.69 1.49 -12.44
N GLY A 70 -19.36 0.43 -11.96
CA GLY A 70 -20.12 -0.49 -12.81
C GLY A 70 -21.39 0.15 -13.38
N LYS A 71 -22.02 1.07 -12.64
CA LYS A 71 -23.26 1.76 -13.06
C LYS A 71 -23.04 2.96 -13.97
N LEU A 72 -21.85 3.52 -14.05
CA LEU A 72 -21.56 4.78 -14.74
C LEU A 72 -20.73 4.65 -16.04
N GLY A 73 -20.66 3.46 -16.68
CA GLY A 73 -19.87 3.31 -17.91
C GLY A 73 -18.37 3.59 -17.67
N LYS A 74 -17.69 2.59 -17.26
CA LYS A 74 -16.32 2.49 -16.67
C LYS A 74 -15.24 3.58 -16.97
N PRO A 75 -14.93 4.00 -18.20
CA PRO A 75 -13.83 4.95 -18.42
C PRO A 75 -14.18 6.40 -18.09
N LEU A 76 -15.39 6.84 -18.39
CA LEU A 76 -15.82 8.24 -18.18
C LEU A 76 -15.99 8.57 -16.68
N ALA A 77 -16.48 7.61 -15.89
CA ALA A 77 -16.62 7.80 -14.46
C ALA A 77 -15.25 7.94 -13.78
N LYS A 78 -14.28 7.06 -14.12
CA LYS A 78 -12.92 7.12 -13.60
C LYS A 78 -12.24 8.45 -13.94
N SER A 79 -12.43 8.96 -15.16
CA SER A 79 -11.88 10.25 -15.60
C SER A 79 -12.48 11.42 -14.80
N LYS A 80 -13.81 11.45 -14.62
CA LYS A 80 -14.49 12.48 -13.82
C LYS A 80 -14.03 12.46 -12.36
N LEU A 81 -13.94 11.27 -11.74
CA LEU A 81 -13.47 11.11 -10.36
C LEU A 81 -12.00 11.55 -10.23
N SER A 82 -11.13 11.14 -11.14
CA SER A 82 -9.72 11.56 -11.13
C SER A 82 -9.59 13.09 -11.29
N SER A 83 -10.42 13.71 -12.14
CA SER A 83 -10.43 15.17 -12.29
C SER A 83 -10.85 15.89 -11.01
N LYS A 84 -11.93 15.42 -10.37
CA LYS A 84 -12.38 15.96 -9.07
C LYS A 84 -11.32 15.78 -7.98
N LEU A 85 -10.72 14.58 -7.88
CA LEU A 85 -9.66 14.28 -6.93
C LEU A 85 -8.43 15.19 -7.16
N ASN A 86 -8.06 15.42 -8.43
CA ASN A 86 -6.96 16.32 -8.77
C ASN A 86 -7.22 17.76 -8.32
N LYS A 87 -8.46 18.25 -8.43
CA LYS A 87 -8.84 19.57 -7.91
C LYS A 87 -8.70 19.64 -6.39
N ALA A 88 -9.14 18.62 -5.66
CA ALA A 88 -8.97 18.53 -4.21
C ALA A 88 -7.48 18.49 -3.82
N TYR A 89 -6.68 17.67 -4.48
CA TYR A 89 -5.25 17.57 -4.23
C TYR A 89 -4.50 18.89 -4.47
N LYS A 90 -4.86 19.64 -5.51
CA LYS A 90 -4.29 20.98 -5.75
C LYS A 90 -4.54 21.93 -4.58
N LYS A 91 -5.74 21.91 -4.01
CA LYS A 91 -6.08 22.70 -2.79
C LYS A 91 -5.26 22.26 -1.57
N LEU A 92 -4.98 20.97 -1.44
CA LEU A 92 -4.12 20.38 -0.41
C LEU A 92 -2.62 20.55 -0.71
N GLN A 93 -2.25 21.31 -1.75
CA GLN A 93 -0.87 21.52 -2.20
C GLN A 93 -0.13 20.24 -2.61
N ILE A 94 -0.87 19.18 -2.97
CA ILE A 94 -0.32 17.94 -3.51
C ILE A 94 0.01 18.18 -4.98
N LYS A 95 1.28 18.40 -5.29
CA LYS A 95 1.79 18.76 -6.62
C LYS A 95 3.05 17.97 -6.94
N LYS A 96 3.32 17.75 -8.25
CA LYS A 96 4.47 16.96 -8.73
C LYS A 96 5.81 17.37 -8.11
N ARG A 97 6.08 18.67 -7.95
CA ARG A 97 7.37 19.14 -7.44
C ARG A 97 7.48 19.12 -5.91
N TRP A 98 6.35 19.08 -5.20
CA TRP A 98 6.27 19.29 -3.75
C TRP A 98 5.76 18.08 -2.99
N THR A 99 5.59 16.97 -3.68
CA THR A 99 5.08 15.74 -3.07
C THR A 99 5.94 14.57 -3.52
N SER A 100 6.60 13.95 -2.58
CA SER A 100 7.43 12.76 -2.80
C SER A 100 7.32 11.78 -1.64
N LEU A 101 7.65 10.54 -1.92
CA LEU A 101 7.74 9.46 -0.93
C LEU A 101 9.08 8.77 -1.12
N ARG A 102 9.85 8.66 -0.05
CA ARG A 102 11.03 7.80 0.03
C ARG A 102 10.72 6.62 0.95
N LEU A 103 10.98 5.43 0.45
CA LEU A 103 10.88 4.17 1.18
C LEU A 103 12.28 3.56 1.22
N ASP A 104 12.86 3.49 2.39
CA ASP A 104 14.19 2.92 2.59
C ASP A 104 14.07 1.41 2.89
N LYS A 105 15.07 0.63 2.50
CA LYS A 105 15.06 -0.84 2.66
C LYS A 105 14.94 -1.28 4.12
N ASP A 106 15.44 -0.46 5.04
CA ASP A 106 15.37 -0.69 6.50
C ASP A 106 13.97 -0.49 7.10
N GLY A 107 12.96 -0.23 6.26
CA GLY A 107 11.60 0.02 6.71
C GLY A 107 11.36 1.44 7.21
N THR A 108 12.25 2.39 6.93
CA THR A 108 11.97 3.81 7.18
C THR A 108 11.29 4.46 5.97
N TRP A 109 10.45 5.46 6.22
CA TRP A 109 9.83 6.24 5.16
C TRP A 109 9.86 7.72 5.47
N VAL A 110 9.94 8.51 4.42
CA VAL A 110 9.78 9.97 4.48
C VAL A 110 8.82 10.38 3.38
N MET A 111 7.78 11.08 3.72
CA MET A 111 6.84 11.68 2.78
C MET A 111 6.90 13.20 2.89
N THR A 112 7.16 13.84 1.76
CA THR A 112 7.11 15.29 1.64
C THR A 112 5.80 15.67 0.98
N ILE A 113 4.99 16.49 1.63
CA ILE A 113 3.78 17.09 1.04
C ILE A 113 3.74 18.57 1.41
N ALA A 114 3.52 19.42 0.41
CA ALA A 114 3.45 20.86 0.60
C ALA A 114 4.69 21.47 1.32
N GLY A 115 5.88 20.87 1.11
CA GLY A 115 7.11 21.28 1.73
C GLY A 115 7.28 20.85 3.20
N LYS A 116 6.37 20.03 3.73
CA LYS A 116 6.48 19.43 5.06
C LYS A 116 6.86 17.98 4.96
N ASP A 117 7.83 17.56 5.76
CA ASP A 117 8.25 16.17 5.85
C ASP A 117 7.61 15.50 7.06
N ILE A 118 7.03 14.34 6.81
CA ILE A 118 6.69 13.37 7.85
C ILE A 118 7.50 12.11 7.62
N LYS A 119 7.93 11.48 8.70
CA LYS A 119 8.79 10.30 8.67
C LYS A 119 8.35 9.28 9.70
N GLY A 120 8.59 8.02 9.41
CA GLY A 120 8.23 6.93 10.31
C GLY A 120 8.80 5.60 9.86
N LYS A 121 8.18 4.54 10.32
CA LYS A 121 8.49 3.18 9.91
C LYS A 121 7.39 2.63 9.00
N TYR A 122 7.75 1.74 8.09
CA TYR A 122 6.79 1.02 7.27
C TYR A 122 7.08 -0.47 7.23
N SER A 123 6.07 -1.23 6.89
CA SER A 123 6.18 -2.63 6.51
C SER A 123 5.37 -2.87 5.24
N TYR A 124 5.93 -3.61 4.32
CA TYR A 124 5.26 -4.05 3.10
C TYR A 124 4.93 -5.54 3.21
N SER A 125 3.72 -5.92 2.86
CA SER A 125 3.27 -7.31 2.78
C SER A 125 3.03 -7.69 1.32
N PRO A 126 3.93 -8.45 0.67
CA PRO A 126 3.75 -8.89 -0.71
C PRO A 126 2.50 -9.74 -0.91
N SER A 127 2.19 -10.63 0.03
CA SER A 127 1.02 -11.51 -0.02
C SER A 127 -0.31 -10.76 0.00
N LYS A 128 -0.36 -9.63 0.68
CA LYS A 128 -1.55 -8.75 0.75
C LYS A 128 -1.50 -7.62 -0.28
N GLY A 129 -0.37 -7.40 -0.94
CA GLY A 129 -0.17 -6.25 -1.80
C GLY A 129 -0.39 -4.92 -1.07
N SER A 130 0.01 -4.83 0.20
CA SER A 130 -0.28 -3.67 1.04
C SER A 130 0.94 -3.18 1.81
N ILE A 131 0.98 -1.88 2.06
CA ILE A 131 1.96 -1.21 2.90
C ILE A 131 1.27 -0.61 4.12
N THR A 132 1.90 -0.72 5.28
CA THR A 132 1.47 -0.04 6.50
C THR A 132 2.50 1.01 6.87
N LEU A 133 2.08 2.26 6.87
CA LEU A 133 2.88 3.42 7.27
C LEU A 133 2.59 3.72 8.74
N LYS A 134 3.62 3.67 9.58
CA LYS A 134 3.53 3.99 11.03
C LYS A 134 4.20 5.33 11.29
N TRP A 135 3.47 6.22 11.95
CA TRP A 135 3.94 7.52 12.39
C TRP A 135 3.44 7.79 13.80
N HIS A 136 4.38 7.86 14.76
CA HIS A 136 4.04 7.88 16.19
C HIS A 136 3.07 6.74 16.55
N LEU A 137 1.90 7.07 17.09
CA LEU A 137 0.86 6.10 17.48
C LEU A 137 -0.15 5.80 16.35
N VAL A 138 0.02 6.40 15.19
CA VAL A 138 -0.91 6.23 14.07
C VAL A 138 -0.35 5.24 13.06
N SER A 139 -1.18 4.29 12.62
CA SER A 139 -0.87 3.35 11.54
C SER A 139 -1.87 3.53 10.41
N ILE A 140 -1.38 3.71 9.19
CA ILE A 140 -2.19 3.91 7.99
C ILE A 140 -1.78 2.87 6.96
N SER A 141 -2.73 2.04 6.55
CA SER A 141 -2.50 1.02 5.51
C SER A 141 -3.01 1.50 4.15
N ALA A 142 -2.28 1.14 3.10
CA ALA A 142 -2.64 1.37 1.71
C ALA A 142 -2.40 0.11 0.89
N ASP A 143 -3.21 -0.11 -0.13
CA ASP A 143 -2.88 -1.09 -1.16
C ASP A 143 -1.75 -0.54 -2.04
N VAL A 144 -0.87 -1.43 -2.45
CA VAL A 144 0.26 -1.12 -3.30
C VAL A 144 0.16 -1.90 -4.59
N MET A 145 0.23 -1.18 -5.70
CA MET A 145 0.40 -1.80 -7.03
C MET A 145 1.62 -1.17 -7.69
N ARG A 146 2.53 -1.99 -8.16
CA ARG A 146 3.70 -1.55 -8.92
C ARG A 146 3.53 -1.90 -10.39
N ASP A 147 3.64 -0.90 -11.24
CA ASP A 147 3.62 -1.03 -12.70
C ASP A 147 4.86 -0.37 -13.29
N GLY A 148 5.88 -1.17 -13.55
CA GLY A 148 7.17 -0.71 -14.04
C GLY A 148 7.79 0.36 -13.13
N LYS A 149 7.86 1.60 -13.65
CA LYS A 149 8.39 2.77 -12.93
C LYS A 149 7.33 3.52 -12.09
N HIS A 150 6.11 2.99 -11.99
CA HIS A 150 5.04 3.60 -11.21
C HIS A 150 4.72 2.77 -9.98
N LEU A 151 4.43 3.45 -8.89
CA LEU A 151 3.92 2.91 -7.65
C LEU A 151 2.56 3.57 -7.37
N HIS A 152 1.52 2.78 -7.23
CA HIS A 152 0.21 3.23 -6.82
C HIS A 152 0.04 2.94 -5.35
N LEU A 153 -0.25 3.98 -4.57
CA LEU A 153 -0.69 3.86 -3.18
C LEU A 153 -2.17 4.21 -3.13
N LEU A 154 -2.98 3.25 -2.74
CA LEU A 154 -4.43 3.34 -2.73
C LEU A 154 -4.95 3.16 -1.31
N PHE A 155 -5.61 4.17 -0.81
CA PHE A 155 -6.18 4.22 0.54
C PHE A 155 -7.71 4.13 0.45
N ASP A 156 -8.32 3.53 1.44
CA ASP A 156 -9.71 3.82 1.75
C ASP A 156 -9.82 5.32 2.08
N THR A 157 -10.94 5.94 1.77
CA THR A 157 -11.09 7.41 1.91
C THR A 157 -10.76 7.91 3.31
N ASP A 158 -11.21 7.21 4.36
CA ASP A 158 -10.95 7.60 5.75
C ASP A 158 -9.46 7.56 6.10
N ARG A 159 -8.73 6.57 5.58
CA ARG A 159 -7.29 6.46 5.78
C ARG A 159 -6.53 7.57 5.06
N LEU A 160 -6.97 7.92 3.84
CA LEU A 160 -6.43 9.08 3.13
C LEU A 160 -6.69 10.38 3.88
N LEU A 161 -7.91 10.56 4.40
CA LEU A 161 -8.27 11.73 5.22
C LEU A 161 -7.40 11.83 6.47
N THR A 162 -7.16 10.70 7.14
CA THR A 162 -6.26 10.65 8.30
C THR A 162 -4.85 11.08 7.92
N LEU A 163 -4.29 10.54 6.82
CA LEU A 163 -2.99 10.96 6.32
C LEU A 163 -2.95 12.47 6.00
N MET A 164 -3.97 12.98 5.33
CA MET A 164 -4.05 14.40 4.99
C MET A 164 -4.13 15.28 6.23
N ARG A 165 -4.88 14.88 7.25
CA ARG A 165 -4.95 15.61 8.53
C ARG A 165 -3.60 15.68 9.24
N LEU A 166 -2.85 14.58 9.24
CA LEU A 166 -1.50 14.54 9.83
C LEU A 166 -0.54 15.54 9.16
N ILE A 167 -0.65 15.68 7.84
CA ILE A 167 0.28 16.48 7.04
C ILE A 167 -0.11 17.97 7.06
N SER A 168 -1.40 18.28 6.89
CA SER A 168 -1.85 19.63 6.62
C SER A 168 -1.88 20.55 7.84
N GLY A 169 -1.87 19.98 9.06
CA GLY A 169 -2.05 20.78 10.29
C GLY A 169 -3.38 21.53 10.35
N LEU A 170 -4.35 21.17 9.49
CA LEU A 170 -5.76 21.59 9.45
C LEU A 170 -6.05 23.09 9.72
N SER A 171 -5.23 24.00 9.23
CA SER A 171 -5.37 25.40 9.60
C SER A 171 -6.14 26.28 8.60
N SER A 172 -6.47 25.77 7.39
CA SER A 172 -7.18 26.58 6.40
C SER A 172 -8.59 26.05 6.08
N ASN A 173 -9.55 26.96 5.89
CA ASN A 173 -10.91 26.63 5.43
C ASN A 173 -10.92 25.84 4.12
N ASP A 174 -9.97 26.08 3.23
CA ASP A 174 -9.86 25.38 1.95
C ASP A 174 -9.42 23.92 2.12
N THR A 175 -8.53 23.65 3.07
CA THR A 175 -8.15 22.29 3.45
C THR A 175 -9.34 21.51 3.99
N LEU A 176 -10.10 22.11 4.93
CA LEU A 176 -11.29 21.48 5.50
C LEU A 176 -12.35 21.19 4.43
N LYS A 177 -12.61 22.14 3.52
CA LYS A 177 -13.52 21.93 2.38
C LYS A 177 -13.06 20.82 1.44
N ALA A 178 -11.75 20.74 1.16
CA ALA A 178 -11.21 19.69 0.32
C ALA A 178 -11.32 18.32 0.99
N LEU A 179 -11.11 18.21 2.29
CA LEU A 179 -11.28 16.97 3.06
C LEU A 179 -12.75 16.54 3.13
N ALA A 180 -13.66 17.46 3.41
CA ALA A 180 -15.11 17.18 3.39
C ALA A 180 -15.55 16.67 2.02
N PHE A 181 -15.10 17.34 0.95
CA PHE A 181 -15.38 16.90 -0.42
C PHE A 181 -14.88 15.48 -0.71
N LEU A 182 -13.68 15.09 -0.22
CA LEU A 182 -13.16 13.74 -0.39
C LEU A 182 -14.04 12.73 0.36
N SER A 183 -14.43 13.01 1.60
CA SER A 183 -15.32 12.15 2.39
C SER A 183 -16.65 11.90 1.70
N GLU A 184 -17.29 12.94 1.18
CA GLU A 184 -18.62 12.86 0.59
C GLU A 184 -18.64 12.14 -0.78
N ASN A 185 -17.55 12.24 -1.55
CA ASN A 185 -17.57 11.81 -2.96
C ASN A 185 -16.81 10.51 -3.26
N PHE A 186 -16.10 9.94 -2.29
CA PHE A 186 -15.19 8.80 -2.54
C PHE A 186 -15.33 7.63 -1.57
N ASN A 187 -16.49 7.46 -0.92
CA ASN A 187 -16.69 6.42 0.09
C ASN A 187 -16.58 4.98 -0.47
N ASP A 188 -16.96 4.77 -1.74
CA ASP A 188 -16.99 3.44 -2.37
C ASP A 188 -15.79 3.17 -3.29
N VAL A 189 -14.73 3.96 -3.16
CA VAL A 189 -13.55 3.84 -4.01
C VAL A 189 -12.28 3.97 -3.17
N LYS A 190 -11.23 3.26 -3.60
CA LYS A 190 -9.89 3.55 -3.10
C LYS A 190 -9.30 4.69 -3.88
N VAL A 191 -8.73 5.63 -3.16
CA VAL A 191 -8.13 6.85 -3.71
C VAL A 191 -6.72 7.03 -3.18
N GLY A 192 -5.85 7.65 -3.97
CA GLY A 192 -4.47 7.85 -3.53
C GLY A 192 -3.58 8.42 -4.60
N PHE A 193 -2.35 7.96 -4.63
CA PHE A 193 -1.28 8.53 -5.44
C PHE A 193 -0.77 7.55 -6.47
N GLN A 194 -0.63 7.99 -7.70
CA GLN A 194 0.32 7.41 -8.63
C GLN A 194 1.62 8.17 -8.48
N LEU A 195 2.67 7.45 -8.16
CA LEU A 195 4.01 7.94 -7.97
C LEU A 195 4.89 7.39 -9.08
N LYS A 196 5.90 8.16 -9.51
CA LYS A 196 6.89 7.74 -10.51
C LYS A 196 8.25 7.67 -9.84
N GLN A 197 8.99 6.61 -10.13
CA GLN A 197 10.35 6.45 -9.63
C GLN A 197 11.26 7.55 -10.20
N LYS A 198 12.06 8.16 -9.31
CA LYS A 198 13.12 9.09 -9.68
C LYS A 198 14.34 8.39 -10.25
#